data_87fafbbd812285c51a1b9cfaf5ee1efc
#
_entry.id   87fafbbd812285c51a1b9cfaf5ee1efc
#
_cell.length_a   1.000
_cell.length_b   1.000
_cell.length_c   1.000
_cell.angle_alpha   90.00
_cell.angle_beta   90.00
_cell.angle_gamma   90.00
#
_symmetry.space_group_name_H-M   'P 1'
#
loop_
_entity.id
_entity.type
_entity.pdbx_description
1 polymer ?
#
loop_
_entity_poly.entity_id
_entity_poly.type
_entity_poly.pdbx_seq_one_letter_code
_entity_poly.pdbx_strand_id
1 'polypeptide(L)'
;MAVDLVIFDCDGTLVDSEPISVRVGTAALRRLGWSIDETEYIERFVGCTNDYWEEQVGETPPGWRDQLRAEYTAAVKAELRTVRGIEEALDRLTVPSCVASNGRHSVIRHSLELVGLAGRFDGRVFSAEDVARGKPEPDLFLHAAATLGAEPERCVVVEDSPFGVTAAMRAGMRCLAFAGGLIPGDRLAGLGATLFHDPATLPELITSLER
;
A
#
# COMPACT_ATOMS: atom_id res chain seq x y z
N MET A 1 6.68 -2.71 24.66
CA MET A 1 7.62 -3.75 24.15
C MET A 1 8.37 -3.14 22.97
N ALA A 2 9.70 -3.37 22.88
CA ALA A 2 10.51 -2.81 21.78
C ALA A 2 9.96 -3.24 20.42
N VAL A 3 10.07 -2.36 19.42
CA VAL A 3 9.75 -2.65 18.02
C VAL A 3 11.01 -3.14 17.33
N ASP A 4 10.97 -4.32 16.71
CA ASP A 4 12.11 -4.91 16.01
C ASP A 4 12.06 -4.68 14.50
N LEU A 5 10.86 -4.52 13.93
CA LEU A 5 10.66 -4.38 12.49
C LEU A 5 9.48 -3.46 12.18
N VAL A 6 9.67 -2.56 11.22
CA VAL A 6 8.58 -1.80 10.60
C VAL A 6 8.33 -2.34 9.19
N ILE A 7 7.10 -2.75 8.92
CA ILE A 7 6.69 -3.29 7.63
C ILE A 7 5.79 -2.26 6.93
N PHE A 8 6.29 -1.67 5.86
CA PHE A 8 5.53 -0.71 5.08
C PHE A 8 4.75 -1.39 3.96
N ASP A 9 3.50 -1.00 3.76
CA ASP A 9 2.89 -1.15 2.44
C ASP A 9 3.61 -0.25 1.42
N CYS A 10 3.33 -0.45 0.13
CA CYS A 10 3.95 0.31 -0.95
C CYS A 10 3.02 1.41 -1.48
N ASP A 11 1.91 1.02 -2.11
CA ASP A 11 1.01 1.91 -2.81
C ASP A 11 0.10 2.68 -1.83
N GLY A 12 0.06 4.02 -1.92
CA GLY A 12 -0.67 4.86 -0.96
C GLY A 12 0.06 5.09 0.37
N THR A 13 1.11 4.32 0.68
CA THR A 13 1.91 4.43 1.91
C THR A 13 3.32 4.99 1.66
N LEU A 14 4.12 4.35 0.82
CA LEU A 14 5.46 4.83 0.42
C LEU A 14 5.41 5.68 -0.85
N VAL A 15 4.60 5.26 -1.83
CA VAL A 15 4.45 5.92 -3.12
C VAL A 15 3.01 6.38 -3.31
N ASP A 16 2.85 7.61 -3.81
CA ASP A 16 1.55 8.27 -4.04
C ASP A 16 0.99 7.87 -5.42
N SER A 17 0.67 6.58 -5.56
CA SER A 17 0.16 6.00 -6.81
C SER A 17 -1.36 6.11 -6.97
N GLU A 18 -2.10 6.32 -5.89
CA GLU A 18 -3.56 6.34 -5.89
C GLU A 18 -4.18 7.46 -6.75
N PRO A 19 -3.71 8.74 -6.71
CA PRO A 19 -4.25 9.79 -7.58
C PRO A 19 -4.08 9.45 -9.07
N ILE A 20 -2.98 8.78 -9.43
CA ILE A 20 -2.73 8.31 -10.80
C ILE A 20 -3.74 7.22 -11.17
N SER A 21 -3.95 6.25 -10.28
CA SER A 21 -4.92 5.16 -10.45
C SER A 21 -6.34 5.70 -10.63
N VAL A 22 -6.76 6.64 -9.79
CA VAL A 22 -8.08 7.25 -9.85
C VAL A 22 -8.30 7.96 -11.19
N ARG A 23 -7.38 8.82 -11.59
CA ARG A 23 -7.49 9.57 -12.84
C ARG A 23 -7.50 8.66 -14.07
N VAL A 24 -6.56 7.75 -14.16
CA VAL A 24 -6.42 6.84 -15.30
C VAL A 24 -7.58 5.85 -15.35
N GLY A 25 -7.95 5.26 -14.21
CA GLY A 25 -9.04 4.31 -14.11
C GLY A 25 -10.40 4.94 -14.42
N THR A 26 -10.70 6.13 -13.86
CA THR A 26 -11.93 6.88 -14.18
C THR A 26 -12.03 7.18 -15.67
N ALA A 27 -10.94 7.65 -16.30
CA ALA A 27 -10.93 7.91 -17.74
C ALA A 27 -11.14 6.65 -18.56
N ALA A 28 -10.56 5.53 -18.14
CA ALA A 28 -10.72 4.25 -18.83
C ALA A 28 -12.16 3.71 -18.72
N LEU A 29 -12.79 3.77 -17.55
CA LEU A 29 -14.18 3.34 -17.37
C LEU A 29 -15.15 4.23 -18.14
N ARG A 30 -14.91 5.53 -18.21
CA ARG A 30 -15.71 6.44 -19.06
C ARG A 30 -15.65 6.06 -20.55
N ARG A 31 -14.51 5.58 -21.04
CA ARG A 31 -14.40 5.06 -22.44
C ARG A 31 -15.21 3.78 -22.65
N LEU A 32 -15.49 3.01 -21.59
CA LEU A 32 -16.44 1.89 -21.63
C LEU A 32 -17.92 2.32 -21.52
N GLY A 33 -18.19 3.63 -21.43
CA GLY A 33 -19.55 4.15 -21.29
C GLY A 33 -20.05 4.27 -19.85
N TRP A 34 -19.20 4.10 -18.86
CA TRP A 34 -19.59 4.32 -17.46
C TRP A 34 -19.79 5.80 -17.17
N SER A 35 -20.90 6.10 -16.48
CA SER A 35 -21.11 7.43 -15.91
C SER A 35 -20.53 7.47 -14.50
N ILE A 36 -19.21 7.64 -14.41
CA ILE A 36 -18.46 7.63 -13.15
C ILE A 36 -17.57 8.87 -13.05
N ASP A 37 -17.47 9.48 -11.88
CA ASP A 37 -16.47 10.49 -11.57
C ASP A 37 -15.36 9.96 -10.65
N GLU A 38 -14.38 10.80 -10.32
CA GLU A 38 -13.26 10.40 -9.48
C GLU A 38 -13.70 10.11 -8.04
N THR A 39 -14.72 10.82 -7.53
CA THR A 39 -15.25 10.56 -6.19
C THR A 39 -15.88 9.17 -6.11
N GLU A 40 -16.74 8.83 -7.08
CA GLU A 40 -17.33 7.51 -7.15
C GLU A 40 -16.28 6.42 -7.40
N TYR A 41 -15.23 6.73 -8.21
CA TYR A 41 -14.13 5.80 -8.41
C TYR A 41 -13.38 5.51 -7.10
N ILE A 42 -13.07 6.55 -6.31
CA ILE A 42 -12.43 6.41 -5.00
C ILE A 42 -13.28 5.53 -4.08
N GLU A 43 -14.56 5.83 -3.96
CA GLU A 43 -15.47 5.09 -3.08
C GLU A 43 -15.57 3.60 -3.44
N ARG A 44 -15.55 3.27 -4.75
CA ARG A 44 -15.77 1.90 -5.23
C ARG A 44 -14.51 1.09 -5.38
N PHE A 45 -13.40 1.70 -5.79
CA PHE A 45 -12.24 0.98 -6.31
C PHE A 45 -10.94 1.22 -5.56
N VAL A 46 -10.76 2.36 -4.88
CA VAL A 46 -9.53 2.61 -4.13
C VAL A 46 -9.47 1.69 -2.92
N GLY A 47 -8.33 1.00 -2.79
CA GLY A 47 -8.10 -0.01 -1.75
C GLY A 47 -8.86 -1.32 -1.95
N CYS A 48 -9.47 -1.59 -3.11
CA CYS A 48 -10.06 -2.89 -3.42
C CYS A 48 -9.01 -3.89 -3.96
N THR A 49 -9.37 -5.17 -3.96
CA THR A 49 -8.55 -6.21 -4.60
C THR A 49 -8.67 -6.15 -6.13
N ASN A 50 -7.65 -6.66 -6.83
CA ASN A 50 -7.73 -6.80 -8.29
C ASN A 50 -8.92 -7.67 -8.72
N ASP A 51 -9.22 -8.75 -7.99
CA ASP A 51 -10.34 -9.64 -8.31
C ASP A 51 -11.69 -8.91 -8.21
N TYR A 52 -11.87 -8.08 -7.16
CA TYR A 52 -13.07 -7.25 -7.03
C TYR A 52 -13.19 -6.25 -8.20
N TRP A 53 -12.08 -5.58 -8.54
CA TRP A 53 -12.05 -4.64 -9.67
C TRP A 53 -12.42 -5.34 -10.97
N GLU A 54 -11.84 -6.51 -11.24
CA GLU A 54 -12.11 -7.33 -12.41
C GLU A 54 -13.59 -7.76 -12.49
N GLU A 55 -14.16 -8.20 -11.37
CA GLU A 55 -15.56 -8.60 -11.27
C GLU A 55 -16.51 -7.42 -11.58
N GLN A 56 -16.23 -6.24 -11.02
CA GLN A 56 -17.05 -5.05 -11.23
C GLN A 56 -17.00 -4.53 -12.67
N VAL A 57 -15.84 -4.53 -13.28
CA VAL A 57 -15.65 -4.04 -14.66
C VAL A 57 -16.18 -5.04 -15.70
N GLY A 58 -16.12 -6.34 -15.41
CA GLY A 58 -16.64 -7.40 -16.25
C GLY A 58 -15.93 -7.54 -17.60
N GLU A 59 -16.65 -7.95 -18.63
CA GLU A 59 -16.11 -8.12 -19.98
C GLU A 59 -15.75 -6.79 -20.61
N THR A 60 -14.60 -6.74 -21.28
CA THR A 60 -14.08 -5.54 -21.93
C THR A 60 -13.70 -5.82 -23.38
N PRO A 61 -13.71 -4.81 -24.27
CA PRO A 61 -13.25 -4.98 -25.64
C PRO A 61 -11.82 -5.54 -25.72
N PRO A 62 -11.50 -6.32 -26.75
CA PRO A 62 -10.14 -6.84 -26.93
C PRO A 62 -9.10 -5.71 -26.89
N GLY A 63 -8.00 -5.92 -26.13
CA GLY A 63 -6.92 -4.96 -25.98
C GLY A 63 -7.17 -3.79 -25.03
N TRP A 64 -8.39 -3.61 -24.51
CA TRP A 64 -8.70 -2.50 -23.63
C TRP A 64 -7.89 -2.54 -22.31
N ARG A 65 -7.74 -3.72 -21.71
CA ARG A 65 -6.96 -3.89 -20.48
C ARG A 65 -5.47 -3.63 -20.68
N ASP A 66 -4.95 -4.04 -21.84
CA ASP A 66 -3.54 -3.76 -22.19
C ASP A 66 -3.31 -2.27 -22.41
N GLN A 67 -4.28 -1.58 -23.03
CA GLN A 67 -4.26 -0.13 -23.18
C GLN A 67 -4.29 0.55 -21.80
N LEU A 68 -5.22 0.17 -20.91
CA LEU A 68 -5.30 0.71 -19.55
C LEU A 68 -3.97 0.52 -18.81
N ARG A 69 -3.39 -0.67 -18.87
CA ARG A 69 -2.09 -0.97 -18.25
C ARG A 69 -0.98 -0.10 -18.81
N ALA A 70 -0.93 0.09 -20.12
CA ALA A 70 0.06 0.94 -20.77
C ALA A 70 -0.09 2.41 -20.36
N GLU A 71 -1.31 2.93 -20.33
CA GLU A 71 -1.61 4.29 -19.88
C GLU A 71 -1.23 4.50 -18.41
N TYR A 72 -1.58 3.57 -17.54
CA TYR A 72 -1.21 3.62 -16.11
C TYR A 72 0.31 3.58 -15.94
N THR A 73 1.00 2.66 -16.62
CA THR A 73 2.47 2.56 -16.56
C THR A 73 3.15 3.85 -17.04
N ALA A 74 2.65 4.45 -18.11
CA ALA A 74 3.18 5.71 -18.62
C ALA A 74 2.98 6.86 -17.63
N ALA A 75 1.81 6.94 -17.02
CA ALA A 75 1.49 7.95 -16.01
C ALA A 75 2.34 7.77 -14.75
N VAL A 76 2.46 6.54 -14.24
CA VAL A 76 3.35 6.22 -13.09
C VAL A 76 4.79 6.65 -13.38
N LYS A 77 5.32 6.31 -14.56
CA LYS A 77 6.69 6.70 -14.95
C LYS A 77 6.89 8.22 -14.97
N ALA A 78 5.88 8.98 -15.35
CA ALA A 78 5.96 10.44 -15.50
C ALA A 78 5.70 11.19 -14.17
N GLU A 79 4.83 10.68 -13.33
CA GLU A 79 4.20 11.46 -12.27
C GLU A 79 4.43 10.90 -10.86
N LEU A 80 4.81 9.62 -10.71
CA LEU A 80 4.93 8.98 -9.39
C LEU A 80 5.88 9.75 -8.48
N ARG A 81 5.45 9.96 -7.25
CA ARG A 81 6.22 10.61 -6.18
C ARG A 81 6.12 9.77 -4.91
N THR A 82 6.96 10.04 -3.96
CA THR A 82 6.80 9.57 -2.59
C THR A 82 5.56 10.19 -1.94
N VAL A 83 4.91 9.47 -1.05
CA VAL A 83 3.92 10.07 -0.15
C VAL A 83 4.60 11.17 0.65
N ARG A 84 3.95 12.33 0.75
CA ARG A 84 4.53 13.50 1.40
C ARG A 84 4.88 13.20 2.87
N GLY A 85 6.11 13.48 3.25
CA GLY A 85 6.63 13.28 4.62
C GLY A 85 7.25 11.89 4.86
N ILE A 86 7.09 10.92 3.94
CA ILE A 86 7.61 9.57 4.12
C ILE A 86 9.15 9.51 4.07
N GLU A 87 9.79 10.30 3.21
CA GLU A 87 11.25 10.36 3.13
C GLU A 87 11.85 10.86 4.45
N GLU A 88 11.28 11.93 5.01
CA GLU A 88 11.69 12.46 6.32
C GLU A 88 11.51 11.41 7.43
N ALA A 89 10.38 10.68 7.42
CA ALA A 89 10.15 9.61 8.37
C ALA A 89 11.19 8.49 8.25
N LEU A 90 11.47 8.04 7.02
CA LEU A 90 12.47 7.00 6.75
C LEU A 90 13.89 7.41 7.14
N ASP A 91 14.25 8.70 6.99
CA ASP A 91 15.57 9.23 7.38
C ASP A 91 15.76 9.21 8.91
N ARG A 92 14.68 9.36 9.66
CA ARG A 92 14.69 9.40 11.13
C ARG A 92 14.40 8.05 11.77
N LEU A 93 13.96 7.06 10.98
CA LEU A 93 13.64 5.73 11.47
C LEU A 93 14.92 4.98 11.82
N THR A 94 15.03 4.52 13.07
CA THR A 94 16.19 3.76 13.58
C THR A 94 15.94 2.26 13.63
N VAL A 95 14.68 1.84 13.49
CA VAL A 95 14.26 0.43 13.48
C VAL A 95 14.40 -0.14 12.07
N PRO A 96 14.88 -1.40 11.90
CA PRO A 96 14.86 -2.07 10.61
C PRO A 96 13.50 -2.03 9.93
N SER A 97 13.48 -1.86 8.61
CA SER A 97 12.23 -1.77 7.86
C SER A 97 12.26 -2.58 6.57
N CYS A 98 11.09 -2.98 6.10
CA CYS A 98 10.90 -3.67 4.84
C CYS A 98 9.62 -3.21 4.15
N VAL A 99 9.41 -3.67 2.92
CA VAL A 99 8.18 -3.43 2.14
C VAL A 99 7.43 -4.74 1.97
N ALA A 100 6.11 -4.72 2.15
CA ALA A 100 5.23 -5.85 1.91
C ALA A 100 3.94 -5.38 1.21
N SER A 101 3.79 -5.69 -0.08
CA SER A 101 2.69 -5.21 -0.93
C SER A 101 2.01 -6.35 -1.69
N ASN A 102 0.71 -6.20 -1.99
CA ASN A 102 -0.01 -7.10 -2.88
C ASN A 102 0.41 -7.00 -4.35
N GLY A 103 1.22 -6.01 -4.70
CA GLY A 103 1.78 -5.85 -6.04
C GLY A 103 2.80 -6.96 -6.38
N ARG A 104 3.07 -7.13 -7.69
CA ARG A 104 4.14 -8.01 -8.17
C ARG A 104 5.51 -7.43 -7.83
N HIS A 105 6.49 -8.27 -7.56
CA HIS A 105 7.87 -7.84 -7.29
C HIS A 105 8.41 -6.83 -8.29
N SER A 106 8.19 -7.06 -9.59
CA SER A 106 8.66 -6.16 -10.65
C SER A 106 8.03 -4.77 -10.56
N VAL A 107 6.74 -4.69 -10.19
CA VAL A 107 6.01 -3.42 -10.04
C VAL A 107 6.48 -2.67 -8.81
N ILE A 108 6.54 -3.35 -7.65
CA ILE A 108 6.99 -2.74 -6.39
C ILE A 108 8.41 -2.16 -6.55
N ARG A 109 9.34 -2.95 -7.07
CA ARG A 109 10.73 -2.52 -7.28
C ARG A 109 10.82 -1.34 -8.24
N HIS A 110 10.08 -1.39 -9.35
CA HIS A 110 10.05 -0.28 -10.30
C HIS A 110 9.50 1.01 -9.69
N SER A 111 8.42 0.93 -8.90
CA SER A 111 7.88 2.10 -8.19
C SER A 111 8.89 2.68 -7.22
N LEU A 112 9.56 1.84 -6.42
CA LEU A 112 10.60 2.28 -5.48
C LEU A 112 11.82 2.88 -6.21
N GLU A 113 12.22 2.34 -7.37
CA GLU A 113 13.29 2.89 -8.20
C GLU A 113 12.94 4.28 -8.74
N LEU A 114 11.72 4.46 -9.26
CA LEU A 114 11.24 5.73 -9.81
C LEU A 114 11.28 6.87 -8.78
N VAL A 115 11.02 6.56 -7.50
CA VAL A 115 11.01 7.55 -6.42
C VAL A 115 12.30 7.58 -5.60
N GLY A 116 13.33 6.79 -5.98
CA GLY A 116 14.64 6.80 -5.30
C GLY A 116 14.69 6.05 -3.97
N LEU A 117 13.68 5.24 -3.63
CA LEU A 117 13.62 4.49 -2.37
C LEU A 117 14.18 3.06 -2.47
N ALA A 118 14.48 2.54 -3.67
CA ALA A 118 14.89 1.14 -3.87
C ALA A 118 16.09 0.73 -3.01
N GLY A 119 17.13 1.56 -2.92
CA GLY A 119 18.32 1.28 -2.13
C GLY A 119 18.07 1.17 -0.61
N ARG A 120 16.98 1.77 -0.11
CA ARG A 120 16.61 1.69 1.32
C ARG A 120 16.07 0.31 1.70
N PHE A 121 15.47 -0.40 0.73
CA PHE A 121 14.79 -1.68 0.94
C PHE A 121 15.45 -2.84 0.17
N ASP A 122 16.71 -2.69 -0.24
CA ASP A 122 17.41 -3.74 -0.98
C ASP A 122 17.41 -5.07 -0.21
N GLY A 123 16.97 -6.15 -0.89
CA GLY A 123 16.78 -7.47 -0.30
C GLY A 123 15.62 -7.60 0.70
N ARG A 124 14.82 -6.56 0.91
CA ARG A 124 13.73 -6.52 1.91
C ARG A 124 12.39 -6.06 1.31
N VAL A 125 12.08 -6.56 0.12
CA VAL A 125 10.80 -6.33 -0.58
C VAL A 125 10.09 -7.66 -0.71
N PHE A 126 8.88 -7.74 -0.15
CA PHE A 126 7.98 -8.89 -0.15
C PHE A 126 6.75 -8.59 -0.99
N SER A 127 6.30 -9.58 -1.73
CA SER A 127 5.18 -9.50 -2.67
C SER A 127 4.14 -10.58 -2.35
N ALA A 128 2.89 -10.36 -2.74
CA ALA A 128 1.89 -11.43 -2.73
C ALA A 128 2.31 -12.64 -3.59
N GLU A 129 3.29 -12.49 -4.49
CA GLU A 129 3.87 -13.61 -5.25
C GLU A 129 4.67 -14.59 -4.36
N ASP A 130 5.04 -14.19 -3.14
CA ASP A 130 5.82 -15.02 -2.19
C ASP A 130 4.94 -15.94 -1.33
N VAL A 131 3.62 -15.73 -1.33
CA VAL A 131 2.69 -16.39 -0.41
C VAL A 131 1.48 -16.98 -1.15
N ALA A 132 0.78 -17.89 -0.47
CA ALA A 132 -0.44 -18.48 -1.06
C ALA A 132 -1.60 -17.47 -1.12
N ARG A 133 -1.66 -16.54 -0.18
CA ARG A 133 -2.74 -15.55 -0.05
C ARG A 133 -2.15 -14.20 0.36
N GLY A 134 -2.40 -13.19 -0.45
CA GLY A 134 -2.08 -11.81 -0.13
C GLY A 134 -3.06 -11.18 0.86
N LYS A 135 -2.89 -9.89 1.16
CA LYS A 135 -3.83 -9.10 1.98
C LYS A 135 -5.26 -9.23 1.41
N PRO A 136 -6.28 -9.44 2.21
CA PRO A 136 -6.38 -9.23 3.67
C PRO A 136 -5.99 -10.44 4.53
N GLU A 137 -5.41 -11.50 3.95
CA GLU A 137 -4.88 -12.59 4.76
C GLU A 137 -3.51 -12.22 5.37
N PRO A 138 -3.16 -12.78 6.54
CA PRO A 138 -1.97 -12.37 7.29
C PRO A 138 -0.67 -12.87 6.68
N ASP A 139 -0.73 -13.78 5.71
CA ASP A 139 0.36 -14.61 5.22
C ASP A 139 1.56 -13.75 4.79
N LEU A 140 1.32 -12.63 4.09
CA LEU A 140 2.37 -11.77 3.57
C LEU A 140 3.16 -11.07 4.68
N PHE A 141 2.48 -10.53 5.68
CA PHE A 141 3.15 -9.87 6.81
C PHE A 141 3.87 -10.87 7.70
N LEU A 142 3.28 -12.04 7.95
CA LEU A 142 3.93 -13.13 8.68
C LEU A 142 5.17 -13.64 7.95
N HIS A 143 5.11 -13.76 6.61
CA HIS A 143 6.25 -14.14 5.79
C HIS A 143 7.40 -13.12 5.88
N ALA A 144 7.10 -11.83 5.79
CA ALA A 144 8.07 -10.76 5.91
C ALA A 144 8.76 -10.77 7.29
N ALA A 145 7.97 -10.87 8.37
CA ALA A 145 8.48 -10.94 9.73
C ALA A 145 9.37 -12.17 9.94
N ALA A 146 8.91 -13.36 9.56
CA ALA A 146 9.67 -14.61 9.69
C ALA A 146 10.99 -14.58 8.91
N THR A 147 10.98 -14.05 7.67
CA THR A 147 12.17 -13.95 6.82
C THR A 147 13.22 -13.02 7.44
N LEU A 148 12.78 -11.96 8.12
CA LEU A 148 13.68 -11.00 8.77
C LEU A 148 13.94 -11.31 10.26
N GLY A 149 13.43 -12.44 10.78
CA GLY A 149 13.68 -12.91 12.13
C GLY A 149 13.00 -12.08 13.23
N ALA A 150 11.87 -11.44 12.92
CA ALA A 150 11.08 -10.65 13.87
C ALA A 150 9.82 -11.40 14.31
N GLU A 151 9.49 -11.31 15.60
CA GLU A 151 8.23 -11.83 16.13
C GLU A 151 7.07 -10.91 15.76
N PRO A 152 5.88 -11.42 15.36
CA PRO A 152 4.76 -10.59 14.95
C PRO A 152 4.36 -9.50 15.95
N GLU A 153 4.35 -9.79 17.24
CA GLU A 153 3.99 -8.84 18.30
C GLU A 153 5.01 -7.70 18.46
N ARG A 154 6.20 -7.86 17.87
CA ARG A 154 7.27 -6.86 17.83
C ARG A 154 7.38 -6.16 16.49
N CYS A 155 6.48 -6.46 15.57
CA CYS A 155 6.34 -5.76 14.29
C CYS A 155 5.32 -4.62 14.38
N VAL A 156 5.57 -3.57 13.61
CA VAL A 156 4.62 -2.49 13.34
C VAL A 156 4.39 -2.42 11.84
N VAL A 157 3.15 -2.55 11.41
CA VAL A 157 2.75 -2.36 10.01
C VAL A 157 2.34 -0.91 9.80
N VAL A 158 2.78 -0.30 8.70
CA VAL A 158 2.32 1.01 8.22
C VAL A 158 1.55 0.79 6.93
N GLU A 159 0.29 1.19 6.92
CA GLU A 159 -0.69 0.85 5.88
C GLU A 159 -1.69 1.98 5.67
N ASP A 160 -2.35 2.02 4.49
CA ASP A 160 -3.38 3.00 4.19
C ASP A 160 -4.71 2.37 3.76
N SER A 161 -4.76 1.04 3.58
CA SER A 161 -5.93 0.33 3.07
C SER A 161 -6.65 -0.53 4.13
N PRO A 162 -7.99 -0.71 4.02
CA PRO A 162 -8.72 -1.61 4.91
C PRO A 162 -8.25 -3.07 4.82
N PHE A 163 -7.82 -3.52 3.63
CA PHE A 163 -7.31 -4.88 3.45
C PHE A 163 -5.98 -5.10 4.16
N GLY A 164 -5.06 -4.15 4.06
CA GLY A 164 -3.78 -4.26 4.74
C GLY A 164 -3.89 -4.09 6.25
N VAL A 165 -4.72 -3.16 6.74
CA VAL A 165 -5.01 -3.06 8.18
C VAL A 165 -5.58 -4.39 8.69
N THR A 166 -6.54 -4.97 7.96
CA THR A 166 -7.12 -6.28 8.34
C THR A 166 -6.06 -7.39 8.38
N ALA A 167 -5.16 -7.42 7.39
CA ALA A 167 -4.06 -8.39 7.35
C ALA A 167 -3.11 -8.23 8.55
N ALA A 168 -2.74 -6.99 8.90
CA ALA A 168 -1.88 -6.70 10.05
C ALA A 168 -2.52 -7.16 11.37
N MET A 169 -3.80 -6.85 11.56
CA MET A 169 -4.54 -7.27 12.77
C MET A 169 -4.66 -8.80 12.85
N ARG A 170 -4.91 -9.49 11.71
CA ARG A 170 -4.94 -10.96 11.66
C ARG A 170 -3.56 -11.58 11.91
N ALA A 171 -2.49 -10.88 11.54
CA ALA A 171 -1.12 -11.30 11.82
C ALA A 171 -0.72 -11.11 13.30
N GLY A 172 -1.56 -10.50 14.14
CA GLY A 172 -1.22 -10.15 15.52
C GLY A 172 -0.22 -9.00 15.63
N MET A 173 -0.09 -8.18 14.58
CA MET A 173 0.83 -7.06 14.53
C MET A 173 0.12 -5.75 14.90
N ARG A 174 0.88 -4.80 15.48
CA ARG A 174 0.40 -3.43 15.64
C ARG A 174 0.34 -2.76 14.27
N CYS A 175 -0.69 -1.94 14.04
CA CYS A 175 -0.86 -1.25 12.77
C CYS A 175 -1.03 0.26 13.00
N LEU A 176 -0.24 1.04 12.26
CA LEU A 176 -0.41 2.48 12.07
C LEU A 176 -1.06 2.69 10.72
N ALA A 177 -2.30 3.17 10.71
CA ALA A 177 -3.08 3.35 9.48
C ALA A 177 -3.05 4.82 9.03
N PHE A 178 -2.51 5.05 7.83
CA PHE A 178 -2.40 6.36 7.22
C PHE A 178 -3.76 6.84 6.68
N ALA A 179 -4.34 7.83 7.35
CA ALA A 179 -5.63 8.43 7.00
C ALA A 179 -5.49 9.80 6.31
N GLY A 180 -4.30 10.11 5.79
CA GLY A 180 -4.00 11.35 5.04
C GLY A 180 -4.03 11.17 3.53
N GLY A 181 -4.28 9.96 3.03
CA GLY A 181 -4.40 9.62 1.60
C GLY A 181 -5.83 9.78 1.06
N LEU A 182 -6.12 9.08 -0.04
CA LEU A 182 -7.45 9.12 -0.68
C LEU A 182 -8.49 8.25 0.03
N ILE A 183 -8.07 7.25 0.80
CA ILE A 183 -9.02 6.41 1.55
C ILE A 183 -9.51 7.20 2.78
N PRO A 184 -10.84 7.42 2.89
CA PRO A 184 -11.40 8.12 4.03
C PRO A 184 -11.05 7.42 5.36
N GLY A 185 -10.63 8.20 6.37
CA GLY A 185 -10.22 7.66 7.67
C GLY A 185 -11.30 6.84 8.39
N ASP A 186 -12.59 7.09 8.13
CA ASP A 186 -13.71 6.32 8.67
C ASP A 186 -13.73 4.87 8.14
N ARG A 187 -13.21 4.60 6.94
CA ARG A 187 -13.03 3.24 6.41
C ARG A 187 -11.92 2.47 7.11
N LEU A 188 -10.97 3.17 7.72
CA LEU A 188 -9.87 2.59 8.52
C LEU A 188 -10.23 2.54 10.01
N ALA A 189 -11.11 3.45 10.45
CA ALA A 189 -11.56 3.49 11.83
C ALA A 189 -12.30 2.20 12.23
N GLY A 190 -12.07 1.74 13.44
CA GLY A 190 -12.73 0.52 13.96
C GLY A 190 -12.10 -0.80 13.52
N LEU A 191 -11.09 -0.79 12.63
CA LEU A 191 -10.36 -2.00 12.24
C LEU A 191 -9.27 -2.41 13.26
N GLY A 192 -9.06 -1.63 14.33
CA GLY A 192 -8.09 -1.93 15.38
C GLY A 192 -6.74 -1.26 15.23
N ALA A 193 -6.50 -0.51 14.14
CA ALA A 193 -5.27 0.25 13.91
C ALA A 193 -5.29 1.62 14.59
N THR A 194 -4.12 2.17 14.86
CA THR A 194 -3.95 3.57 15.26
C THR A 194 -3.89 4.45 14.01
N LEU A 195 -4.82 5.40 13.88
CA LEU A 195 -4.84 6.32 12.75
C LEU A 195 -3.78 7.43 12.91
N PHE A 196 -3.15 7.78 11.80
CA PHE A 196 -2.29 8.96 11.71
C PHE A 196 -2.49 9.67 10.35
N HIS A 197 -2.10 10.97 10.27
CA HIS A 197 -2.37 11.80 9.09
C HIS A 197 -1.10 12.39 8.47
N ASP A 198 0.01 12.41 9.18
CA ASP A 198 1.28 12.95 8.71
C ASP A 198 2.38 11.89 8.83
N PRO A 199 2.89 11.34 7.72
CA PRO A 199 3.97 10.37 7.73
C PRO A 199 5.25 10.84 8.44
N ALA A 200 5.53 12.14 8.46
CA ALA A 200 6.70 12.67 9.18
C ALA A 200 6.65 12.39 10.69
N THR A 201 5.47 12.05 11.26
CA THR A 201 5.30 11.72 12.68
C THR A 201 5.56 10.24 13.01
N LEU A 202 5.78 9.37 12.00
CA LEU A 202 5.96 7.94 12.20
C LEU A 202 7.06 7.57 13.21
N PRO A 203 8.25 8.20 13.21
CA PRO A 203 9.29 7.84 14.18
C PRO A 203 8.85 8.02 15.62
N GLU A 204 8.12 9.10 15.94
CA GLU A 204 7.58 9.38 17.27
C GLU A 204 6.46 8.40 17.64
N LEU A 205 5.56 8.10 16.68
CA LEU A 205 4.48 7.14 16.89
C LEU A 205 5.04 5.76 17.18
N ILE A 206 6.02 5.29 16.41
CA ILE A 206 6.67 3.99 16.62
C ILE A 206 7.35 3.95 17.98
N THR A 207 8.10 4.98 18.35
CA THR A 207 8.73 5.09 19.68
C THR A 207 7.69 5.07 20.80
N SER A 208 6.52 5.68 20.60
CA SER A 208 5.45 5.68 21.61
C SER A 208 4.86 4.29 21.87
N LEU A 209 4.89 3.41 20.86
CA LEU A 209 4.41 2.02 20.98
C LEU A 209 5.36 1.14 21.82
N GLU A 210 6.58 1.57 22.10
CA GLU A 210 7.55 0.82 22.90
C GLU A 210 7.30 0.94 24.40
N ARG A 211 6.54 1.94 24.83
CA ARG A 211 6.24 2.23 26.24
C ARG A 211 5.08 1.38 26.73
#